data_047c667ed5c19a541ea995a5a926d76e
#
_entry.id   047c667ed5c19a541ea995a5a926d76e
#
_cell.length_a   1.000
_cell.length_b   1.000
_cell.length_c   1.000
_cell.angle_alpha   90.00
_cell.angle_beta   90.00
_cell.angle_gamma   90.00
#
_symmetry.space_group_name_H-M   'P 1'
#
loop_
_entity.id
_entity.type
_entity.pdbx_description
1 polymer ?
#
loop_
_entity_poly.entity_id
_entity_poly.type
_entity_poly.pdbx_seq_one_letter_code
_entity_poly.pdbx_strand_id
1 'polypeptide(L)'
;MAAFVVANRFEDSRPRRRLLAVIGIFALLVGATPVRAVTFIKGVDVYTGDGAVNWSTAKNTGGIQFAFVKSTEGVNFVDSRFTANMQGAHNAGVYVGPYHICRVDSKNGAVFNTYDGQPFSVNSDMWLDATSEAVDFIEAIRPYYLSGSYLPPVADVETSTIEKLGFTSTSLRKTFVSNWLQVFSDTVLNAIGVRPMIYSSKSSANTYYSDSIAASHKLWIAWWKGDTTSPPVKADTEAWNDWTFWQYTNLEQVPGVPGSEGPANDREDGDAFYGTMAQLTALLVHNVPGDYNHNGVVDQGDYVVWRKTMGSTVNLGADGNGNSVIDQGDYTFWRNRYGQGAGSGSGAGDSLSQSSVPEPTSILLVLTGAAMGVAARRRSMCAGA
;
A
#
# COMPACT_ATOMS: atom_id res chain seq x y z
N MET A 1 35.49 -39.71 28.32
CA MET A 1 35.23 -40.29 29.63
C MET A 1 34.96 -41.78 29.44
N ALA A 2 35.77 -42.62 30.05
CA ALA A 2 35.78 -44.07 29.85
C ALA A 2 34.66 -44.73 30.65
N ALA A 3 33.93 -45.65 30.03
CA ALA A 3 32.97 -46.49 30.71
C ALA A 3 33.64 -47.83 31.10
N PHE A 4 33.64 -48.11 32.39
CA PHE A 4 34.11 -49.40 32.94
C PHE A 4 33.03 -50.46 32.73
N VAL A 5 33.44 -51.60 32.16
CA VAL A 5 32.65 -52.84 32.14
C VAL A 5 33.18 -53.77 33.19
N VAL A 6 32.35 -54.16 34.17
CA VAL A 6 32.62 -55.20 35.13
C VAL A 6 32.01 -56.50 34.60
N ALA A 7 32.87 -57.48 34.34
CA ALA A 7 32.45 -58.81 33.98
C ALA A 7 32.38 -59.69 35.29
N ASN A 8 31.23 -60.30 35.56
CA ASN A 8 31.08 -61.38 36.53
C ASN A 8 30.94 -62.70 35.78
N ARG A 9 31.85 -63.61 36.07
CA ARG A 9 31.81 -65.01 35.65
C ARG A 9 30.89 -65.80 36.57
N PHE A 10 29.96 -66.49 36.00
CA PHE A 10 29.40 -67.72 36.57
C PHE A 10 29.42 -68.80 35.53
N GLU A 11 30.16 -69.90 35.86
CA GLU A 11 30.11 -71.19 35.15
C GLU A 11 28.84 -71.92 35.54
N ASP A 12 28.04 -72.33 34.57
CA ASP A 12 27.21 -73.54 34.72
C ASP A 12 27.05 -74.25 33.36
N SER A 13 27.22 -75.55 33.45
CA SER A 13 27.28 -76.48 32.38
C SER A 13 25.90 -77.04 32.05
N ARG A 14 25.39 -76.76 30.81
CA ARG A 14 24.48 -77.63 30.05
C ARG A 14 24.22 -77.09 28.57
N PRO A 15 23.68 -77.95 27.66
CA PRO A 15 24.11 -77.96 26.26
C PRO A 15 23.46 -76.90 25.36
N ARG A 16 24.24 -76.55 24.35
CA ARG A 16 24.04 -75.50 23.34
C ARG A 16 22.75 -75.71 22.53
N ARG A 17 21.84 -74.73 22.67
CA ARG A 17 20.96 -74.34 21.58
C ARG A 17 21.45 -73.01 21.05
N ARG A 18 21.88 -72.99 19.77
CA ARG A 18 22.26 -71.69 19.12
C ARG A 18 21.04 -70.85 18.92
N LEU A 19 20.90 -69.78 19.69
CA LEU A 19 19.94 -68.71 19.45
C LEU A 19 20.67 -67.65 18.61
N LEU A 20 20.30 -67.53 17.34
CA LEU A 20 20.71 -66.40 16.50
C LEU A 20 20.04 -65.16 17.01
N ALA A 21 20.76 -64.29 17.73
CA ALA A 21 20.29 -62.93 18.07
C ALA A 21 20.46 -62.05 16.82
N VAL A 22 19.34 -61.74 16.16
CA VAL A 22 19.29 -60.70 15.15
C VAL A 22 19.30 -59.37 15.89
N ILE A 23 20.44 -58.69 15.91
CA ILE A 23 20.54 -57.33 16.39
C ILE A 23 20.02 -56.42 15.27
N GLY A 24 18.77 -56.04 15.37
CA GLY A 24 18.19 -55.00 14.53
C GLY A 24 18.76 -53.64 14.94
N ILE A 25 19.68 -53.10 14.15
CA ILE A 25 20.08 -51.68 14.28
C ILE A 25 18.95 -50.85 13.75
N PHE A 26 18.10 -50.29 14.64
CA PHE A 26 17.20 -49.22 14.29
C PHE A 26 18.04 -47.94 14.15
N ALA A 27 18.46 -47.61 12.95
CA ALA A 27 18.96 -46.27 12.62
C ALA A 27 17.78 -45.29 12.71
N LEU A 28 17.69 -44.53 13.79
CA LEU A 28 16.81 -43.37 13.88
C LEU A 28 17.33 -42.34 12.85
N LEU A 29 16.77 -42.33 11.65
CA LEU A 29 16.89 -41.23 10.72
C LEU A 29 16.12 -40.04 11.35
N VAL A 30 16.81 -39.27 12.19
CA VAL A 30 16.38 -37.92 12.51
C VAL A 30 16.49 -37.13 11.19
N GLY A 31 15.40 -37.07 10.46
CA GLY A 31 15.29 -36.20 9.30
C GLY A 31 15.57 -34.77 9.76
N ALA A 32 16.77 -34.28 9.49
CA ALA A 32 17.03 -32.87 9.57
C ALA A 32 16.04 -32.19 8.58
N THR A 33 14.98 -31.58 9.09
CA THR A 33 14.19 -30.68 8.26
C THR A 33 15.16 -29.64 7.69
N PRO A 34 15.25 -29.49 6.37
CA PRO A 34 16.11 -28.47 5.82
C PRO A 34 15.67 -27.15 6.45
N VAL A 35 16.55 -26.49 7.18
CA VAL A 35 16.39 -25.09 7.55
C VAL A 35 16.28 -24.37 6.23
N ARG A 36 15.05 -24.03 5.84
CA ARG A 36 14.80 -23.28 4.63
C ARG A 36 15.50 -21.94 4.84
N ALA A 37 16.56 -21.68 4.11
CA ALA A 37 17.21 -20.38 4.13
C ALA A 37 16.11 -19.34 3.90
N VAL A 38 15.98 -18.40 4.82
CA VAL A 38 15.01 -17.31 4.68
C VAL A 38 15.50 -16.52 3.48
N THR A 39 14.81 -16.67 2.36
CA THR A 39 15.11 -15.92 1.15
C THR A 39 14.38 -14.58 1.24
N PHE A 40 15.09 -13.49 1.07
CA PHE A 40 14.52 -12.17 0.89
C PHE A 40 14.65 -11.72 -0.56
N ILE A 41 13.74 -10.87 -0.97
CA ILE A 41 13.76 -10.20 -2.27
C ILE A 41 14.35 -8.81 -2.04
N LYS A 42 15.36 -8.46 -2.83
CA LYS A 42 16.11 -7.22 -2.69
C LYS A 42 15.40 -6.05 -3.36
N GLY A 43 15.32 -4.94 -2.67
CA GLY A 43 14.79 -3.67 -3.15
C GLY A 43 15.67 -2.49 -2.78
N VAL A 44 15.26 -1.32 -3.25
CA VAL A 44 15.85 -0.01 -2.92
C VAL A 44 14.74 1.03 -2.83
N ASP A 45 14.98 2.11 -2.09
CA ASP A 45 14.20 3.32 -2.26
C ASP A 45 15.09 4.46 -2.77
N VAL A 46 14.51 5.31 -3.61
CA VAL A 46 15.27 6.32 -4.35
C VAL A 46 14.51 7.64 -4.48
N TYR A 47 15.28 8.73 -4.59
CA TYR A 47 14.79 10.08 -4.82
C TYR A 47 15.72 10.86 -5.77
N THR A 48 15.46 12.14 -5.98
CA THR A 48 16.26 12.96 -6.91
C THR A 48 17.75 13.07 -6.51
N GLY A 49 18.07 12.96 -5.21
CA GLY A 49 19.44 13.02 -4.68
C GLY A 49 20.33 11.88 -5.16
N ASP A 50 19.77 10.71 -5.45
CA ASP A 50 20.48 9.52 -5.90
C ASP A 50 20.92 9.58 -7.37
N GLY A 51 20.56 10.65 -8.04
CA GLY A 51 20.95 10.86 -9.43
C GLY A 51 20.12 10.05 -10.44
N ALA A 52 20.70 9.78 -11.60
CA ALA A 52 20.01 9.06 -12.68
C ALA A 52 20.23 7.56 -12.55
N VAL A 53 19.21 6.83 -12.14
CA VAL A 53 19.25 5.37 -11.98
C VAL A 53 19.23 4.65 -13.33
N ASN A 54 20.18 3.73 -13.53
CA ASN A 54 20.13 2.75 -14.61
C ASN A 54 19.37 1.50 -14.13
N TRP A 55 18.08 1.52 -14.27
CA TRP A 55 17.18 0.46 -13.78
C TRP A 55 17.44 -0.92 -14.38
N SER A 56 17.89 -0.98 -15.65
CA SER A 56 18.29 -2.25 -16.26
C SER A 56 19.52 -2.85 -15.56
N THR A 57 20.51 -2.03 -15.23
CA THR A 57 21.68 -2.48 -14.47
C THR A 57 21.31 -2.81 -13.03
N ALA A 58 20.49 -1.98 -12.36
CA ALA A 58 20.03 -2.23 -11.00
C ALA A 58 19.30 -3.59 -10.89
N LYS A 59 18.46 -3.91 -11.85
CA LYS A 59 17.78 -5.22 -11.89
C LYS A 59 18.73 -6.37 -12.21
N ASN A 60 19.43 -6.30 -13.33
CA ASN A 60 20.13 -7.46 -13.91
C ASN A 60 21.47 -7.74 -13.23
N THR A 61 22.15 -6.72 -12.72
CA THR A 61 23.45 -6.80 -12.04
C THR A 61 23.30 -6.60 -10.54
N GLY A 62 22.50 -5.61 -10.11
CA GLY A 62 22.26 -5.32 -8.69
C GLY A 62 21.27 -6.29 -8.03
N GLY A 63 20.49 -7.03 -8.80
CA GLY A 63 19.51 -8.00 -8.30
C GLY A 63 18.23 -7.37 -7.75
N ILE A 64 18.00 -6.08 -8.00
CA ILE A 64 16.82 -5.35 -7.51
C ILE A 64 15.55 -5.87 -8.18
N GLN A 65 14.57 -6.27 -7.38
CA GLN A 65 13.28 -6.75 -7.86
C GLN A 65 12.13 -5.79 -7.56
N PHE A 66 12.27 -4.94 -6.55
CA PHE A 66 11.29 -3.89 -6.23
C PHE A 66 11.98 -2.58 -5.85
N ALA A 67 11.23 -1.50 -5.94
CA ALA A 67 11.71 -0.18 -5.52
C ALA A 67 10.56 0.68 -4.98
N PHE A 68 10.90 1.59 -4.07
CA PHE A 68 10.06 2.73 -3.72
C PHE A 68 10.69 4.02 -4.24
N VAL A 69 9.87 4.91 -4.81
CA VAL A 69 10.33 6.12 -5.50
C VAL A 69 9.65 7.34 -4.89
N LYS A 70 10.45 8.31 -4.43
CA LYS A 70 9.91 9.58 -3.95
C LYS A 70 9.08 10.25 -5.03
N SER A 71 7.84 10.57 -4.70
CA SER A 71 6.93 11.31 -5.58
C SER A 71 6.77 12.75 -5.16
N THR A 72 6.38 12.96 -3.91
CA THR A 72 6.04 14.28 -3.35
C THR A 72 6.52 14.40 -1.90
N GLU A 73 6.51 15.63 -1.38
CA GLU A 73 6.82 15.94 0.01
C GLU A 73 6.03 17.17 0.44
N GLY A 74 5.29 17.07 1.55
CA GLY A 74 4.44 18.17 2.00
C GLY A 74 3.49 18.63 0.90
N VAL A 75 3.24 19.95 0.83
CA VAL A 75 2.41 20.56 -0.21
C VAL A 75 3.27 21.19 -1.31
N ASN A 76 2.83 21.06 -2.57
CA ASN A 76 3.44 21.71 -3.76
C ASN A 76 4.87 21.29 -4.10
N PHE A 77 5.36 20.16 -3.59
CA PHE A 77 6.65 19.62 -3.98
C PHE A 77 6.49 18.28 -4.70
N VAL A 78 7.04 18.20 -5.90
CA VAL A 78 7.16 16.95 -6.68
C VAL A 78 8.63 16.66 -6.92
N ASP A 79 9.06 15.43 -6.65
CA ASP A 79 10.45 15.01 -6.91
C ASP A 79 10.74 15.07 -8.40
N SER A 80 11.84 15.72 -8.78
CA SER A 80 12.15 16.00 -10.19
C SER A 80 12.47 14.75 -11.01
N ARG A 81 12.82 13.63 -10.36
CA ARG A 81 13.08 12.34 -11.01
C ARG A 81 11.94 11.34 -10.87
N PHE A 82 10.86 11.70 -10.20
CA PHE A 82 9.74 10.79 -9.95
C PHE A 82 9.28 10.05 -11.19
N THR A 83 8.89 10.79 -12.24
CA THR A 83 8.39 10.19 -13.48
C THR A 83 9.45 9.30 -14.15
N ALA A 84 10.70 9.75 -14.20
CA ALA A 84 11.78 8.98 -14.83
C ALA A 84 12.07 7.69 -14.06
N ASN A 85 12.05 7.73 -12.73
CA ASN A 85 12.28 6.56 -11.89
C ASN A 85 11.12 5.58 -11.96
N MET A 86 9.86 6.04 -11.85
CA MET A 86 8.68 5.18 -11.97
C MET A 86 8.63 4.43 -13.30
N GLN A 87 8.81 5.16 -14.41
CA GLN A 87 8.80 4.58 -15.76
C GLN A 87 10.01 3.67 -16.01
N GLY A 88 11.19 4.11 -15.58
CA GLY A 88 12.43 3.36 -15.76
C GLY A 88 12.41 2.03 -15.02
N ALA A 89 11.99 2.03 -13.75
CA ALA A 89 11.85 0.83 -12.93
C ALA A 89 10.81 -0.14 -13.54
N HIS A 90 9.63 0.37 -13.87
CA HIS A 90 8.57 -0.43 -14.47
C HIS A 90 8.99 -1.06 -15.81
N ASN A 91 9.62 -0.28 -16.70
CA ASN A 91 10.10 -0.76 -18.00
C ASN A 91 11.23 -1.79 -17.87
N ALA A 92 12.04 -1.70 -16.83
CA ALA A 92 13.05 -2.72 -16.50
C ALA A 92 12.43 -3.98 -15.86
N GLY A 93 11.14 -3.97 -15.54
CA GLY A 93 10.42 -5.05 -14.85
C GLY A 93 10.75 -5.12 -13.35
N VAL A 94 11.13 -4.00 -12.73
CA VAL A 94 11.20 -3.82 -11.28
C VAL A 94 9.81 -3.44 -10.79
N TYR A 95 9.31 -4.11 -9.77
CA TYR A 95 8.05 -3.73 -9.13
C TYR A 95 8.24 -2.44 -8.36
N VAL A 96 7.49 -1.41 -8.69
CA VAL A 96 7.71 -0.07 -8.17
C VAL A 96 6.47 0.51 -7.53
N GLY A 97 6.65 1.24 -6.42
CA GLY A 97 5.63 2.02 -5.73
C GLY A 97 6.12 3.43 -5.40
N PRO A 98 5.23 4.42 -5.37
CA PRO A 98 5.57 5.79 -4.98
C PRO A 98 5.53 5.97 -3.47
N TYR A 99 6.37 6.87 -2.94
CA TYR A 99 6.22 7.33 -1.56
C TYR A 99 6.11 8.87 -1.49
N HIS A 100 5.44 9.32 -0.44
CA HIS A 100 5.25 10.72 -0.09
C HIS A 100 5.83 10.99 1.29
N ILE A 101 6.72 11.96 1.42
CA ILE A 101 7.20 12.42 2.73
C ILE A 101 6.13 13.33 3.35
N CYS A 102 5.52 12.82 4.42
CA CYS A 102 4.49 13.52 5.16
C CYS A 102 5.10 14.61 6.06
N ARG A 103 4.68 15.85 5.90
CA ARG A 103 5.08 16.98 6.73
C ARG A 103 4.09 17.22 7.87
N VAL A 104 3.92 16.18 8.71
CA VAL A 104 2.99 16.20 9.85
C VAL A 104 3.29 17.30 10.89
N ASP A 105 4.45 17.93 10.82
CA ASP A 105 4.93 18.93 11.77
C ASP A 105 4.41 20.35 11.53
N SER A 106 3.95 20.67 10.31
CA SER A 106 3.61 22.06 9.99
C SER A 106 2.59 22.22 8.86
N LYS A 107 1.80 23.27 8.95
CA LYS A 107 0.94 23.75 7.87
C LYS A 107 1.53 25.04 7.31
N ASN A 108 1.81 25.10 6.00
CA ASN A 108 2.38 26.27 5.34
C ASN A 108 3.65 26.83 6.04
N GLY A 109 4.48 25.94 6.61
CA GLY A 109 5.68 26.30 7.35
C GLY A 109 5.44 26.76 8.80
N ALA A 110 4.20 26.83 9.27
CA ALA A 110 3.86 27.10 10.67
C ALA A 110 3.73 25.77 11.43
N VAL A 111 4.59 25.58 12.43
CA VAL A 111 4.62 24.36 13.25
C VAL A 111 3.31 24.21 14.04
N PHE A 112 2.72 23.00 14.02
CA PHE A 112 1.62 22.67 14.90
C PHE A 112 2.11 22.61 16.35
N ASN A 113 1.62 23.51 17.18
CA ASN A 113 2.06 23.67 18.58
C ASN A 113 0.91 23.57 19.59
N THR A 114 -0.32 23.42 19.15
CA THR A 114 -1.50 23.22 20.00
C THR A 114 -2.38 22.14 19.43
N TYR A 115 -2.76 21.18 20.28
CA TYR A 115 -3.72 20.14 19.95
C TYR A 115 -4.38 19.65 21.24
N ASP A 116 -5.69 19.62 21.28
CA ASP A 116 -6.48 19.31 22.48
C ASP A 116 -6.72 17.80 22.69
N GLY A 117 -6.15 16.96 21.82
CA GLY A 117 -6.29 15.51 21.89
C GLY A 117 -7.64 14.97 21.42
N GLN A 118 -8.52 15.85 20.93
CA GLN A 118 -9.82 15.44 20.42
C GLN A 118 -9.72 15.04 18.93
N PRO A 119 -10.63 14.19 18.43
CA PRO A 119 -10.81 14.02 17.01
C PRO A 119 -11.02 15.38 16.37
N PHE A 120 -10.23 15.69 15.36
CA PHE A 120 -10.33 16.99 14.69
C PHE A 120 -11.63 17.09 13.89
N SER A 121 -12.15 18.30 13.80
CA SER A 121 -13.27 18.60 12.93
C SER A 121 -12.80 18.73 11.47
N VAL A 122 -13.66 18.38 10.53
CA VAL A 122 -13.51 18.74 9.12
C VAL A 122 -13.25 20.24 9.01
N ASN A 123 -12.30 20.63 8.18
CA ASN A 123 -11.79 22.01 8.00
C ASN A 123 -10.92 22.55 9.17
N SER A 124 -10.52 21.74 10.15
CA SER A 124 -9.44 22.13 11.05
C SER A 124 -8.11 22.25 10.28
N ASP A 125 -7.13 22.98 10.84
CA ASP A 125 -5.83 23.16 10.19
C ASP A 125 -5.14 21.82 9.91
N MET A 126 -5.19 20.87 10.84
CA MET A 126 -4.66 19.53 10.66
C MET A 126 -5.37 18.75 9.54
N TRP A 127 -6.70 18.86 9.49
CA TRP A 127 -7.49 18.20 8.44
C TRP A 127 -7.17 18.78 7.06
N LEU A 128 -7.09 20.11 6.96
CA LEU A 128 -6.76 20.80 5.70
C LEU A 128 -5.35 20.46 5.22
N ASP A 129 -4.40 20.37 6.14
CA ASP A 129 -3.02 20.01 5.85
C ASP A 129 -2.93 18.57 5.31
N ALA A 130 -3.41 17.59 6.08
CA ALA A 130 -3.42 16.19 5.68
C ALA A 130 -4.16 15.95 4.34
N THR A 131 -5.26 16.67 4.11
CA THR A 131 -6.01 16.58 2.86
C THR A 131 -5.22 17.20 1.69
N SER A 132 -4.56 18.33 1.90
CA SER A 132 -3.78 19.01 0.86
C SER A 132 -2.58 18.17 0.43
N GLU A 133 -1.82 17.62 1.38
CA GLU A 133 -0.72 16.72 1.06
C GLU A 133 -1.20 15.45 0.33
N ALA A 134 -2.34 14.90 0.76
CA ALA A 134 -2.93 13.74 0.09
C ALA A 134 -3.36 14.04 -1.35
N VAL A 135 -3.92 15.24 -1.61
CA VAL A 135 -4.32 15.66 -2.97
C VAL A 135 -3.10 15.79 -3.87
N ASP A 136 -2.05 16.48 -3.43
CA ASP A 136 -0.81 16.62 -4.20
C ASP A 136 -0.18 15.24 -4.51
N PHE A 137 -0.19 14.34 -3.52
CA PHE A 137 0.26 12.96 -3.72
C PHE A 137 -0.58 12.22 -4.74
N ILE A 138 -1.91 12.27 -4.62
CA ILE A 138 -2.85 11.64 -5.54
C ILE A 138 -2.67 12.16 -6.97
N GLU A 139 -2.54 13.47 -7.17
CA GLU A 139 -2.32 14.06 -8.48
C GLU A 139 -1.07 13.51 -9.16
N ALA A 140 0.02 13.38 -8.40
CA ALA A 140 1.27 12.84 -8.91
C ALA A 140 1.19 11.35 -9.28
N ILE A 141 0.51 10.52 -8.46
CA ILE A 141 0.55 9.05 -8.59
C ILE A 141 -0.61 8.46 -9.39
N ARG A 142 -1.75 9.14 -9.50
CA ARG A 142 -2.96 8.62 -10.16
C ARG A 142 -2.73 8.04 -11.55
N PRO A 143 -1.95 8.69 -12.46
CA PRO A 143 -1.73 8.16 -13.81
C PRO A 143 -1.19 6.73 -13.83
N TYR A 144 -0.41 6.34 -12.82
CA TYR A 144 0.16 5.01 -12.72
C TYR A 144 -0.89 3.99 -12.27
N TYR A 145 -1.72 4.33 -11.30
CA TYR A 145 -2.74 3.44 -10.76
C TYR A 145 -3.96 3.27 -11.67
N LEU A 146 -4.20 4.19 -12.60
CA LEU A 146 -5.25 4.04 -13.61
C LEU A 146 -4.88 3.06 -14.74
N SER A 147 -3.60 2.81 -14.99
CA SER A 147 -3.14 2.12 -16.19
C SER A 147 -2.18 0.96 -15.97
N GLY A 148 -1.73 0.71 -14.74
CA GLY A 148 -0.67 -0.26 -14.48
C GLY A 148 -0.84 -1.05 -13.19
N SER A 149 0.14 -1.94 -12.97
CA SER A 149 0.28 -2.72 -11.75
C SER A 149 1.49 -2.21 -10.98
N TYR A 150 1.26 -1.52 -9.89
CA TYR A 150 2.26 -0.89 -9.05
C TYR A 150 2.14 -1.37 -7.62
N LEU A 151 3.22 -1.33 -6.85
CA LEU A 151 3.17 -1.57 -5.41
C LEU A 151 2.29 -0.50 -4.74
N PRO A 152 1.68 -0.79 -3.58
CA PRO A 152 0.87 0.19 -2.87
C PRO A 152 1.65 1.49 -2.64
N PRO A 153 0.97 2.66 -2.67
CA PRO A 153 1.60 3.92 -2.31
C PRO A 153 2.01 3.91 -0.84
N VAL A 154 2.95 4.77 -0.47
CA VAL A 154 3.51 4.83 0.89
C VAL A 154 3.39 6.25 1.45
N ALA A 155 2.91 6.35 2.69
CA ALA A 155 3.03 7.53 3.54
C ALA A 155 4.32 7.39 4.35
N ASP A 156 5.32 8.21 4.06
CA ASP A 156 6.59 8.24 4.76
C ASP A 156 6.52 9.24 5.92
N VAL A 157 6.50 8.71 7.14
CA VAL A 157 6.37 9.51 8.36
C VAL A 157 7.62 9.38 9.21
N GLU A 158 8.50 10.34 9.04
CA GLU A 158 9.79 10.34 9.70
C GLU A 158 9.73 10.82 11.16
N THR A 159 10.59 10.23 12.00
CA THR A 159 10.79 10.68 13.39
C THR A 159 11.12 12.16 13.45
N SER A 160 11.92 12.64 12.53
CA SER A 160 12.38 14.03 12.44
C SER A 160 11.25 15.03 12.29
N THR A 161 10.15 14.68 11.61
CA THR A 161 8.96 15.53 11.48
C THR A 161 8.10 15.45 12.73
N ILE A 162 7.89 14.25 13.29
CA ILE A 162 7.10 14.07 14.53
C ILE A 162 7.71 14.84 15.71
N GLU A 163 9.04 14.83 15.82
CA GLU A 163 9.73 15.50 16.93
C GLU A 163 9.69 17.02 16.85
N LYS A 164 9.47 17.59 15.66
CA LYS A 164 9.28 19.03 15.47
C LYS A 164 7.90 19.53 15.91
N LEU A 165 6.90 18.64 16.10
CA LEU A 165 5.61 19.04 16.66
C LEU A 165 5.82 19.80 17.97
N GLY A 166 5.20 20.98 18.07
CA GLY A 166 5.41 21.90 19.19
C GLY A 166 4.84 21.46 20.55
N PHE A 167 4.08 20.35 20.58
CA PHE A 167 3.58 19.78 21.84
C PHE A 167 4.49 18.69 22.38
N THR A 168 4.75 18.73 23.68
CA THR A 168 5.75 17.88 24.34
C THR A 168 5.24 16.50 24.76
N SER A 169 3.93 16.33 24.89
CA SER A 169 3.33 15.06 25.32
C SER A 169 3.42 14.02 24.21
N THR A 170 4.07 12.87 24.47
CA THR A 170 4.11 11.71 23.57
C THR A 170 2.69 11.22 23.21
N SER A 171 1.78 11.22 24.19
CA SER A 171 0.39 10.84 23.95
C SER A 171 -0.32 11.77 22.97
N LEU A 172 -0.11 13.09 23.09
CA LEU A 172 -0.67 14.07 22.15
C LEU A 172 -0.06 13.91 20.76
N ARG A 173 1.26 13.71 20.66
CA ARG A 173 1.92 13.42 19.38
C ARG A 173 1.35 12.16 18.72
N LYS A 174 1.20 11.08 19.49
CA LYS A 174 0.59 9.83 19.04
C LYS A 174 -0.82 10.06 18.50
N THR A 175 -1.66 10.77 19.23
CA THR A 175 -3.03 11.07 18.81
C THR A 175 -3.06 11.94 17.56
N PHE A 176 -2.24 12.99 17.51
CA PHE A 176 -2.14 13.90 16.37
C PHE A 176 -1.71 13.16 15.10
N VAL A 177 -0.56 12.47 15.15
CA VAL A 177 -0.02 11.73 14.01
C VAL A 177 -1.01 10.67 13.50
N SER A 178 -1.65 9.94 14.42
CA SER A 178 -2.65 8.94 14.05
C SER A 178 -3.87 9.55 13.35
N ASN A 179 -4.38 10.68 13.85
CA ASN A 179 -5.51 11.36 13.25
C ASN A 179 -5.14 12.02 11.91
N TRP A 180 -3.97 12.62 11.81
CA TRP A 180 -3.46 13.18 10.57
C TRP A 180 -3.34 12.10 9.48
N LEU A 181 -2.71 10.97 9.82
CA LEU A 181 -2.57 9.82 8.92
C LEU A 181 -3.91 9.19 8.54
N GLN A 182 -4.88 9.18 9.44
CA GLN A 182 -6.21 8.66 9.11
C GLN A 182 -6.84 9.49 7.98
N VAL A 183 -6.76 10.84 8.05
CA VAL A 183 -7.30 11.71 6.99
C VAL A 183 -6.54 11.55 5.69
N PHE A 184 -5.20 11.62 5.75
CA PHE A 184 -4.35 11.42 4.59
C PHE A 184 -4.66 10.09 3.89
N SER A 185 -4.65 9.00 4.67
CA SER A 185 -4.85 7.65 4.15
C SER A 185 -6.25 7.41 3.61
N ASP A 186 -7.28 7.94 4.25
CA ASP A 186 -8.66 7.82 3.77
C ASP A 186 -8.86 8.62 2.48
N THR A 187 -8.22 9.78 2.35
CA THR A 187 -8.24 10.58 1.12
C THR A 187 -7.58 9.81 -0.03
N VAL A 188 -6.40 9.21 0.20
CA VAL A 188 -5.70 8.38 -0.79
C VAL A 188 -6.52 7.12 -1.14
N LEU A 189 -7.04 6.41 -0.13
CA LEU A 189 -7.87 5.23 -0.33
C LEU A 189 -9.07 5.52 -1.22
N ASN A 190 -9.78 6.63 -0.96
CA ASN A 190 -10.96 7.01 -1.73
C ASN A 190 -10.62 7.35 -3.19
N ALA A 191 -9.41 7.84 -3.47
CA ALA A 191 -9.00 8.26 -4.82
C ALA A 191 -8.30 7.15 -5.62
N ILE A 192 -7.54 6.30 -4.95
CA ILE A 192 -6.66 5.29 -5.59
C ILE A 192 -7.19 3.87 -5.39
N GLY A 193 -8.11 3.65 -4.43
CA GLY A 193 -8.68 2.32 -4.13
C GLY A 193 -7.82 1.44 -3.24
N VAL A 194 -6.67 1.93 -2.82
CA VAL A 194 -5.80 1.22 -1.89
C VAL A 194 -5.32 2.17 -0.79
N ARG A 195 -5.35 1.68 0.45
CA ARG A 195 -4.78 2.42 1.57
C ARG A 195 -3.26 2.42 1.46
N PRO A 196 -2.58 3.58 1.61
CA PRO A 196 -1.12 3.62 1.60
C PRO A 196 -0.54 2.77 2.73
N MET A 197 0.63 2.19 2.49
CA MET A 197 1.45 1.64 3.57
C MET A 197 2.06 2.80 4.35
N ILE A 198 2.52 2.52 5.57
CA ILE A 198 3.28 3.49 6.35
C ILE A 198 4.75 3.07 6.37
N TYR A 199 5.66 3.97 5.96
CA TYR A 199 7.07 3.88 6.29
C TYR A 199 7.32 4.62 7.61
N SER A 200 8.07 3.97 8.50
CA SER A 200 8.49 4.60 9.74
C SER A 200 9.68 3.88 10.37
N SER A 201 10.47 4.62 11.15
CA SER A 201 11.52 4.01 11.96
C SER A 201 10.91 3.06 13.01
N LYS A 202 11.66 2.04 13.43
CA LYS A 202 11.27 1.14 14.52
C LYS A 202 10.84 1.91 15.78
N SER A 203 11.58 2.95 16.14
CA SER A 203 11.27 3.76 17.32
C SER A 203 9.92 4.47 17.21
N SER A 204 9.67 5.11 16.07
CA SER A 204 8.40 5.81 15.82
C SER A 204 7.24 4.83 15.70
N ALA A 205 7.43 3.70 15.02
CA ALA A 205 6.40 2.66 14.86
C ALA A 205 5.88 2.17 16.23
N ASN A 206 6.74 2.06 17.21
CA ASN A 206 6.37 1.63 18.56
C ASN A 206 5.86 2.75 19.48
N THR A 207 5.99 4.02 19.06
CA THR A 207 5.71 5.15 19.97
C THR A 207 4.52 6.00 19.53
N TYR A 208 4.40 6.27 18.22
CA TYR A 208 3.58 7.39 17.73
C TYR A 208 2.33 6.99 16.95
N TYR A 209 2.00 5.70 16.88
CA TYR A 209 0.81 5.27 16.13
C TYR A 209 -0.19 4.55 17.03
N SER A 210 -1.48 4.81 16.81
CA SER A 210 -2.57 4.10 17.47
C SER A 210 -2.72 2.68 16.94
N ASP A 211 -3.33 1.81 17.73
CA ASP A 211 -3.63 0.43 17.34
C ASP A 211 -4.54 0.38 16.10
N SER A 212 -5.43 1.37 15.94
CA SER A 212 -6.30 1.47 14.76
C SER A 212 -5.51 1.76 13.47
N ILE A 213 -4.52 2.63 13.53
CA ILE A 213 -3.61 2.89 12.41
C ILE A 213 -2.81 1.61 12.08
N ALA A 214 -2.21 1.00 13.09
CA ALA A 214 -1.43 -0.22 12.90
C ALA A 214 -2.27 -1.38 12.33
N ALA A 215 -3.52 -1.54 12.78
CA ALA A 215 -4.41 -2.58 12.30
C ALA A 215 -4.88 -2.38 10.84
N SER A 216 -4.90 -1.14 10.36
CA SER A 216 -5.43 -0.80 9.03
C SER A 216 -4.37 -0.55 7.96
N HIS A 217 -3.10 -0.44 8.33
CA HIS A 217 -2.00 -0.14 7.40
C HIS A 217 -0.92 -1.21 7.44
N LYS A 218 -0.35 -1.52 6.29
CA LYS A 218 0.89 -2.30 6.20
C LYS A 218 2.07 -1.44 6.61
N LEU A 219 3.11 -2.05 7.20
CA LEU A 219 4.32 -1.36 7.65
C LEU A 219 5.49 -1.66 6.73
N TRP A 220 6.19 -0.62 6.30
CA TRP A 220 7.56 -0.65 5.82
C TRP A 220 8.44 -0.06 6.94
N ILE A 221 9.15 -0.95 7.64
CA ILE A 221 9.90 -0.57 8.83
C ILE A 221 11.35 -0.21 8.48
N ALA A 222 11.83 0.95 8.95
CA ALA A 222 13.23 1.29 8.94
C ALA A 222 13.90 0.86 10.25
N TRP A 223 14.81 -0.09 10.13
CA TRP A 223 15.65 -0.52 11.24
C TRP A 223 17.00 -1.00 10.71
N TRP A 224 17.94 -0.11 10.63
CA TRP A 224 19.25 -0.34 10.02
C TRP A 224 20.11 -1.25 10.87
N LYS A 225 20.12 -2.51 10.52
CA LYS A 225 20.98 -3.56 11.13
C LYS A 225 22.23 -3.82 10.28
N GLY A 226 22.31 -3.26 9.09
CA GLY A 226 23.42 -3.40 8.17
C GLY A 226 23.46 -4.72 7.40
N ASP A 227 22.57 -5.68 7.73
CA ASP A 227 22.48 -6.95 7.05
C ASP A 227 21.06 -7.53 7.11
N THR A 228 20.79 -8.54 6.31
CA THR A 228 19.50 -9.21 6.21
C THR A 228 19.39 -10.53 6.99
N THR A 229 20.40 -10.87 7.79
CA THR A 229 20.46 -12.16 8.50
C THR A 229 19.56 -12.21 9.73
N SER A 230 19.19 -11.04 10.24
CA SER A 230 18.39 -10.89 11.47
C SER A 230 17.20 -9.96 11.25
N PRO A 231 16.19 -10.37 10.46
CA PRO A 231 15.01 -9.53 10.20
C PRO A 231 14.29 -9.16 11.50
N PRO A 232 13.52 -8.07 11.51
CA PRO A 232 12.63 -7.76 12.63
C PRO A 232 11.72 -8.92 12.95
N VAL A 233 11.51 -9.19 14.23
CA VAL A 233 10.52 -10.17 14.69
C VAL A 233 9.26 -9.43 15.16
N LYS A 234 8.16 -10.15 15.31
CA LYS A 234 6.87 -9.59 15.75
C LYS A 234 6.97 -8.70 17.00
N ALA A 235 7.80 -9.08 17.97
CA ALA A 235 8.02 -8.30 19.20
C ALA A 235 8.74 -6.96 18.96
N ASP A 236 9.30 -6.74 17.79
CA ASP A 236 9.97 -5.48 17.44
C ASP A 236 9.02 -4.41 16.89
N THR A 237 7.77 -4.77 16.61
CA THR A 237 6.76 -3.90 15.98
C THR A 237 5.46 -3.88 16.79
N GLU A 238 5.56 -3.57 18.07
CA GLU A 238 4.51 -3.69 19.10
C GLU A 238 3.07 -3.50 18.59
N ALA A 239 2.75 -2.33 18.02
CA ALA A 239 1.40 -2.04 17.51
C ALA A 239 1.06 -2.84 16.25
N TRP A 240 2.00 -3.01 15.32
CA TRP A 240 1.74 -3.68 14.03
C TRP A 240 1.72 -5.20 14.07
N ASN A 241 2.24 -5.85 15.07
CA ASN A 241 2.33 -7.31 15.10
C ASN A 241 3.07 -7.96 13.90
N ASP A 242 3.34 -7.23 12.80
CA ASP A 242 4.00 -7.68 11.58
C ASP A 242 4.48 -6.48 10.74
N TRP A 243 5.34 -6.74 9.75
CA TRP A 243 5.82 -5.77 8.78
C TRP A 243 5.78 -6.39 7.37
N THR A 244 5.76 -5.54 6.35
CA THR A 244 5.69 -5.99 4.94
C THR A 244 7.03 -5.81 4.23
N PHE A 245 7.67 -4.65 4.40
CA PHE A 245 8.99 -4.34 3.89
C PHE A 245 9.89 -3.88 5.03
N TRP A 246 11.19 -4.07 4.85
CA TRP A 246 12.20 -3.69 5.83
C TRP A 246 13.35 -2.96 5.15
N GLN A 247 13.54 -1.68 5.47
CA GLN A 247 14.75 -0.94 5.14
C GLN A 247 15.82 -1.33 6.17
N TYR A 248 16.79 -2.15 5.75
CA TYR A 248 17.76 -2.77 6.66
C TYR A 248 19.08 -2.01 6.76
N THR A 249 19.36 -1.10 5.83
CA THR A 249 20.59 -0.30 5.75
C THR A 249 20.35 0.94 4.92
N ASN A 250 21.17 1.96 5.17
CA ASN A 250 21.32 3.14 4.31
C ASN A 250 22.72 3.15 3.63
N LEU A 251 23.38 2.01 3.55
CA LEU A 251 24.75 1.86 3.08
C LEU A 251 24.90 0.81 1.98
N GLU A 252 23.81 0.46 1.33
CA GLU A 252 23.83 -0.53 0.25
C GLU A 252 24.54 0.04 -0.99
N GLN A 253 25.31 -0.78 -1.66
CA GLN A 253 25.90 -0.45 -2.97
C GLN A 253 25.19 -1.23 -4.05
N VAL A 254 24.44 -0.54 -4.91
CA VAL A 254 23.65 -1.16 -5.96
C VAL A 254 24.17 -0.76 -7.32
N PRO A 255 24.71 -1.71 -8.12
CA PRO A 255 25.07 -1.42 -9.50
C PRO A 255 23.93 -0.78 -10.28
N GLY A 256 24.17 0.40 -10.82
CA GLY A 256 23.16 1.15 -11.58
C GLY A 256 22.42 2.22 -10.79
N VAL A 257 22.57 2.26 -9.47
CA VAL A 257 22.07 3.35 -8.62
C VAL A 257 23.27 4.20 -8.17
N PRO A 258 23.36 5.48 -8.56
CA PRO A 258 24.54 6.29 -8.27
C PRO A 258 24.76 6.62 -6.79
N GLY A 259 23.68 6.74 -6.01
CA GLY A 259 23.74 7.05 -4.59
C GLY A 259 23.74 8.53 -4.23
N SER A 260 23.16 8.83 -3.07
CA SER A 260 22.94 10.20 -2.58
C SER A 260 24.23 10.92 -2.14
N GLU A 261 25.30 10.17 -1.85
CA GLU A 261 26.55 10.72 -1.34
C GLU A 261 27.60 11.00 -2.44
N GLY A 262 27.24 10.81 -3.71
CA GLY A 262 28.09 11.05 -4.89
C GLY A 262 29.02 9.88 -5.23
N PRO A 263 29.77 9.97 -6.35
CA PRO A 263 30.46 8.82 -6.97
C PRO A 263 31.55 8.15 -6.13
N ALA A 264 31.94 8.75 -5.03
CA ALA A 264 32.93 8.16 -4.11
C ALA A 264 32.30 7.30 -3.00
N ASN A 265 30.99 7.45 -2.78
CA ASN A 265 30.24 6.81 -1.69
C ASN A 265 28.88 6.30 -2.16
N ASP A 266 28.76 5.80 -3.40
CA ASP A 266 27.53 5.22 -3.98
C ASP A 266 26.79 4.36 -2.96
N ARG A 267 26.00 4.99 -2.09
CA ARG A 267 25.29 4.34 -0.98
C ARG A 267 23.82 4.68 -1.07
N GLU A 268 23.03 3.63 -0.94
CA GLU A 268 21.58 3.66 -1.07
C GLU A 268 20.90 3.01 0.12
N ASP A 269 19.67 3.34 0.29
CA ASP A 269 18.78 2.63 1.18
C ASP A 269 18.46 1.25 0.63
N GLY A 270 18.86 0.23 1.37
CA GLY A 270 18.63 -1.17 1.00
C GLY A 270 17.40 -1.74 1.67
N ASP A 271 16.52 -2.30 0.84
CA ASP A 271 15.25 -2.86 1.26
C ASP A 271 15.16 -4.37 1.09
N ALA A 272 14.40 -5.00 1.96
CA ALA A 272 14.12 -6.42 1.93
C ALA A 272 12.61 -6.71 2.02
N PHE A 273 12.14 -7.62 1.17
CA PHE A 273 10.85 -8.27 1.30
C PHE A 273 11.06 -9.75 1.60
N TYR A 274 10.56 -10.22 2.75
CA TYR A 274 10.66 -11.62 3.16
C TYR A 274 9.48 -12.42 2.64
N GLY A 275 9.67 -13.04 1.49
CA GLY A 275 8.64 -13.82 0.83
C GLY A 275 9.08 -14.31 -0.54
N THR A 276 8.14 -14.88 -1.26
CA THR A 276 8.33 -15.32 -2.65
C THR A 276 7.96 -14.19 -3.63
N MET A 277 8.45 -14.28 -4.86
CA MET A 277 8.02 -13.37 -5.93
C MET A 277 6.49 -13.37 -6.13
N ALA A 278 5.83 -14.51 -5.97
CA ALA A 278 4.37 -14.58 -6.05
C ALA A 278 3.68 -13.78 -4.93
N GLN A 279 4.24 -13.77 -3.72
CA GLN A 279 3.72 -12.96 -2.63
C GLN A 279 3.97 -11.48 -2.85
N LEU A 280 5.14 -11.10 -3.39
CA LEU A 280 5.43 -9.71 -3.77
C LEU A 280 4.49 -9.25 -4.90
N THR A 281 4.28 -10.08 -5.93
CA THR A 281 3.34 -9.81 -7.03
C THR A 281 1.91 -9.63 -6.53
N ALA A 282 1.50 -10.38 -5.51
CA ALA A 282 0.17 -10.25 -4.93
C ALA A 282 -0.08 -8.93 -4.18
N LEU A 283 0.98 -8.13 -3.93
CA LEU A 283 0.85 -6.79 -3.38
C LEU A 283 0.54 -5.73 -4.46
N LEU A 284 0.72 -6.06 -5.73
CA LEU A 284 0.48 -5.10 -6.81
C LEU A 284 -1.00 -4.67 -6.84
N VAL A 285 -1.20 -3.38 -6.93
CA VAL A 285 -2.52 -2.78 -7.05
C VAL A 285 -2.97 -2.87 -8.50
N HIS A 286 -4.10 -3.52 -8.71
CA HIS A 286 -4.73 -3.68 -10.02
C HIS A 286 -6.07 -2.94 -10.00
N ASN A 287 -6.09 -1.71 -10.46
CA ASN A 287 -7.34 -0.97 -10.58
C ASN A 287 -8.04 -1.30 -11.91
N VAL A 288 -9.36 -1.34 -11.85
CA VAL A 288 -10.22 -1.42 -13.04
C VAL A 288 -10.70 -0.01 -13.36
N PRO A 289 -10.27 0.60 -14.47
CA PRO A 289 -10.67 1.97 -14.80
C PRO A 289 -12.19 2.10 -14.91
N GLY A 290 -12.77 3.00 -14.12
CA GLY A 290 -14.22 3.17 -14.01
C GLY A 290 -14.89 2.44 -12.84
N ASP A 291 -14.15 1.57 -12.15
CA ASP A 291 -14.53 0.97 -10.88
C ASP A 291 -14.26 1.96 -9.74
N TYR A 292 -15.20 2.83 -9.46
CA TYR A 292 -15.06 3.91 -8.51
C TYR A 292 -15.29 3.50 -7.05
N ASN A 293 -15.90 2.34 -6.83
CA ASN A 293 -16.06 1.76 -5.50
C ASN A 293 -15.02 0.68 -5.16
N HIS A 294 -14.13 0.39 -6.14
CA HIS A 294 -13.02 -0.54 -6.02
C HIS A 294 -13.43 -1.98 -5.64
N ASN A 295 -14.60 -2.43 -6.12
CA ASN A 295 -15.08 -3.80 -5.91
C ASN A 295 -14.58 -4.80 -6.97
N GLY A 296 -13.81 -4.35 -7.94
CA GLY A 296 -13.24 -5.14 -9.03
C GLY A 296 -14.11 -5.24 -10.28
N VAL A 297 -15.26 -4.57 -10.32
CA VAL A 297 -16.19 -4.58 -11.46
C VAL A 297 -16.75 -3.19 -11.69
N VAL A 298 -16.79 -2.75 -12.95
CA VAL A 298 -17.46 -1.49 -13.33
C VAL A 298 -18.97 -1.75 -13.44
N ASP A 299 -19.72 -1.34 -12.42
CA ASP A 299 -21.16 -1.60 -12.33
C ASP A 299 -21.96 -0.37 -11.84
N GLN A 300 -23.20 -0.61 -11.41
CA GLN A 300 -24.08 0.45 -10.91
C GLN A 300 -23.60 1.06 -9.58
N GLY A 301 -22.79 0.32 -8.81
CA GLY A 301 -22.20 0.82 -7.56
C GLY A 301 -21.31 2.04 -7.82
N ASP A 302 -20.60 2.06 -8.94
CA ASP A 302 -19.70 3.15 -9.32
C ASP A 302 -20.44 4.41 -9.73
N TYR A 303 -21.58 4.25 -10.40
CA TYR A 303 -22.47 5.37 -10.67
C TYR A 303 -22.93 6.06 -9.37
N VAL A 304 -23.18 5.29 -8.30
CA VAL A 304 -23.55 5.86 -7.01
C VAL A 304 -22.41 6.68 -6.41
N VAL A 305 -21.15 6.20 -6.53
CA VAL A 305 -19.98 6.95 -6.08
C VAL A 305 -19.85 8.24 -6.88
N TRP A 306 -19.86 8.18 -8.21
CA TRP A 306 -19.79 9.35 -9.08
C TRP A 306 -20.90 10.35 -8.72
N ARG A 307 -22.14 9.91 -8.57
CA ARG A 307 -23.28 10.76 -8.28
C ARG A 307 -23.16 11.49 -6.94
N LYS A 308 -22.62 10.83 -5.92
CA LYS A 308 -22.42 11.39 -4.58
C LYS A 308 -21.27 12.40 -4.53
N THR A 309 -20.28 12.24 -5.38
CA THR A 309 -19.06 13.07 -5.39
C THR A 309 -19.08 14.14 -6.49
N MET A 310 -20.14 14.22 -7.28
CA MET A 310 -20.30 15.19 -8.37
C MET A 310 -20.01 16.62 -7.92
N GLY A 311 -19.09 17.30 -8.64
CA GLY A 311 -18.62 18.64 -8.35
C GLY A 311 -17.45 18.71 -7.35
N SER A 312 -17.00 17.57 -6.82
CA SER A 312 -15.86 17.54 -5.90
C SER A 312 -14.54 17.75 -6.62
N THR A 313 -13.65 18.52 -5.98
CA THR A 313 -12.23 18.70 -6.37
C THR A 313 -11.28 18.12 -5.32
N VAL A 314 -11.82 17.54 -4.23
CA VAL A 314 -11.03 16.96 -3.12
C VAL A 314 -11.36 15.49 -2.91
N ASN A 315 -12.60 15.07 -3.12
CA ASN A 315 -12.96 13.64 -3.11
C ASN A 315 -12.95 13.12 -4.55
N LEU A 316 -11.79 12.67 -4.99
CA LEU A 316 -11.50 12.35 -6.39
C LEU A 316 -11.67 10.85 -6.72
N GLY A 317 -12.34 10.07 -5.88
CA GLY A 317 -12.56 8.64 -6.10
C GLY A 317 -13.30 8.27 -7.39
N ALA A 318 -14.08 9.19 -7.94
CA ALA A 318 -14.78 9.02 -9.22
C ALA A 318 -14.23 9.88 -10.35
N ASP A 319 -13.03 10.46 -10.22
CA ASP A 319 -12.35 11.18 -11.29
C ASP A 319 -11.67 10.21 -12.27
N GLY A 320 -12.46 9.65 -13.15
CA GLY A 320 -12.00 8.63 -14.09
C GLY A 320 -11.16 9.17 -15.23
N ASN A 321 -11.35 10.44 -15.61
CA ASN A 321 -10.61 11.08 -16.70
C ASN A 321 -9.35 11.82 -16.22
N GLY A 322 -9.13 11.96 -14.90
CA GLY A 322 -7.92 12.53 -14.31
C GLY A 322 -7.84 14.07 -14.42
N ASN A 323 -8.98 14.77 -14.51
CA ASN A 323 -9.00 16.22 -14.65
C ASN A 323 -9.12 16.97 -13.29
N SER A 324 -9.06 16.22 -12.18
CA SER A 324 -9.15 16.71 -10.79
C SER A 324 -10.49 17.36 -10.43
N VAL A 325 -11.55 17.07 -11.17
CA VAL A 325 -12.93 17.49 -10.90
C VAL A 325 -13.87 16.33 -11.21
N ILE A 326 -14.77 15.99 -10.30
CA ILE A 326 -15.80 15.00 -10.61
C ILE A 326 -16.90 15.66 -11.43
N ASP A 327 -16.97 15.33 -12.72
CA ASP A 327 -17.91 15.97 -13.66
C ASP A 327 -18.58 14.95 -14.61
N GLN A 328 -19.23 15.45 -15.64
CA GLN A 328 -19.90 14.64 -16.66
C GLN A 328 -18.91 13.84 -17.52
N GLY A 329 -17.64 14.24 -17.57
CA GLY A 329 -16.57 13.50 -18.25
C GLY A 329 -16.33 12.14 -17.58
N ASP A 330 -16.40 12.08 -16.24
CA ASP A 330 -16.21 10.86 -15.46
C ASP A 330 -17.38 9.90 -15.60
N TYR A 331 -18.60 10.42 -15.68
CA TYR A 331 -19.75 9.61 -16.02
C TYR A 331 -19.57 8.93 -17.40
N THR A 332 -19.11 9.71 -18.38
CA THR A 332 -18.84 9.17 -19.73
C THR A 332 -17.72 8.14 -19.70
N PHE A 333 -16.69 8.38 -18.90
CA PHE A 333 -15.58 7.45 -18.70
C PHE A 333 -16.06 6.12 -18.11
N TRP A 334 -16.86 6.16 -17.03
CA TRP A 334 -17.48 5.00 -16.39
C TRP A 334 -18.43 4.26 -17.36
N ARG A 335 -19.32 4.98 -18.01
CA ARG A 335 -20.32 4.40 -18.93
C ARG A 335 -19.67 3.58 -20.05
N ASN A 336 -18.57 4.09 -20.61
CA ASN A 336 -17.82 3.42 -21.68
C ASN A 336 -17.13 2.12 -21.22
N ARG A 337 -17.04 1.89 -19.91
CA ARG A 337 -16.38 0.74 -19.29
C ARG A 337 -17.32 -0.17 -18.52
N TYR A 338 -18.60 0.14 -18.53
CA TYR A 338 -19.61 -0.64 -17.83
C TYR A 338 -19.55 -2.12 -18.19
N GLY A 339 -19.52 -3.00 -17.16
CA GLY A 339 -19.38 -4.45 -17.31
C GLY A 339 -17.94 -4.95 -17.39
N GLN A 340 -16.92 -4.06 -17.37
CA GLN A 340 -15.53 -4.50 -17.25
C GLN A 340 -15.20 -4.94 -15.83
N GLY A 341 -14.29 -5.92 -15.66
CA GLY A 341 -13.86 -6.45 -14.37
C GLY A 341 -12.37 -6.74 -14.33
N ALA A 342 -11.85 -6.99 -13.14
CA ALA A 342 -10.47 -7.41 -12.93
C ALA A 342 -10.23 -8.73 -13.69
N GLY A 343 -9.35 -8.70 -14.70
CA GLY A 343 -9.07 -9.85 -15.57
C GLY A 343 -9.65 -9.74 -16.98
N SER A 344 -10.46 -8.73 -17.28
CA SER A 344 -10.84 -8.37 -18.64
C SER A 344 -9.67 -7.66 -19.32
N GLY A 345 -8.59 -8.39 -19.58
CA GLY A 345 -7.46 -7.88 -20.37
C GLY A 345 -7.96 -7.45 -21.73
N SER A 346 -7.40 -6.37 -22.27
CA SER A 346 -7.67 -5.82 -23.60
C SER A 346 -7.38 -6.86 -24.69
N GLY A 347 -8.22 -7.88 -24.78
CA GLY A 347 -8.33 -8.78 -25.91
C GLY A 347 -9.19 -8.08 -26.95
N ALA A 348 -8.57 -7.67 -28.04
CA ALA A 348 -9.29 -7.14 -29.18
C ALA A 348 -10.43 -8.10 -29.60
N GLY A 349 -11.66 -7.60 -29.59
CA GLY A 349 -12.73 -8.10 -30.41
C GLY A 349 -13.46 -9.34 -29.91
N ASP A 350 -14.31 -9.15 -28.90
CA ASP A 350 -15.58 -9.88 -28.90
C ASP A 350 -16.70 -8.87 -28.64
N SER A 351 -17.63 -8.80 -29.58
CA SER A 351 -18.81 -8.00 -29.48
C SER A 351 -19.71 -8.62 -28.40
N LEU A 352 -19.43 -8.26 -27.15
CA LEU A 352 -20.38 -8.53 -26.08
C LEU A 352 -21.64 -7.73 -26.37
N SER A 353 -22.75 -8.46 -26.50
CA SER A 353 -24.09 -7.89 -26.53
C SER A 353 -24.19 -6.76 -25.51
N GLN A 354 -24.48 -5.56 -25.98
CA GLN A 354 -24.72 -4.40 -25.10
C GLN A 354 -25.79 -4.77 -24.11
N SER A 355 -25.40 -5.13 -22.90
CA SER A 355 -26.31 -5.08 -21.77
C SER A 355 -26.64 -3.61 -21.59
N SER A 356 -27.89 -3.26 -21.89
CA SER A 356 -28.39 -1.89 -21.77
C SER A 356 -28.18 -1.42 -20.34
N VAL A 357 -27.36 -0.37 -20.19
CA VAL A 357 -27.27 0.38 -18.93
C VAL A 357 -28.69 0.77 -18.55
N PRO A 358 -29.20 0.39 -17.37
CA PRO A 358 -30.53 0.82 -16.95
C PRO A 358 -30.54 2.34 -16.84
N GLU A 359 -31.26 3.00 -17.71
CA GLU A 359 -31.44 4.46 -17.60
C GLU A 359 -32.13 4.75 -16.28
N PRO A 360 -31.68 5.75 -15.51
CA PRO A 360 -32.38 6.16 -14.29
C PRO A 360 -33.82 6.54 -14.67
N THR A 361 -34.76 5.98 -13.93
CA THR A 361 -36.22 6.05 -14.15
C THR A 361 -36.80 7.48 -14.11
N SER A 362 -36.17 8.43 -14.74
CA SER A 362 -36.70 9.80 -14.92
C SER A 362 -37.96 9.83 -15.79
N ILE A 363 -38.17 8.81 -16.61
CA ILE A 363 -39.35 8.72 -17.48
C ILE A 363 -40.63 8.40 -16.70
N LEU A 364 -40.55 7.68 -15.56
CA LEU A 364 -41.74 7.32 -14.79
C LEU A 364 -42.32 8.50 -13.99
N LEU A 365 -41.50 9.51 -13.65
CA LEU A 365 -41.95 10.68 -12.91
C LEU A 365 -42.70 11.67 -13.81
N VAL A 366 -42.41 11.74 -15.11
CA VAL A 366 -43.14 12.58 -16.08
C VAL A 366 -44.50 12.01 -16.42
N LEU A 367 -44.62 10.67 -16.50
CA LEU A 367 -45.90 10.01 -16.78
C LEU A 367 -46.86 10.07 -15.60
N THR A 368 -46.38 9.99 -14.36
CA THR A 368 -47.23 10.14 -13.16
C THR A 368 -47.63 11.60 -12.92
N GLY A 369 -46.77 12.59 -13.24
CA GLY A 369 -47.11 13.99 -13.23
C GLY A 369 -48.21 14.37 -14.26
N ALA A 370 -48.17 13.83 -15.45
CA ALA A 370 -49.14 14.05 -16.51
C ALA A 370 -50.53 13.41 -16.14
N ALA A 371 -50.51 12.24 -15.51
CA ALA A 371 -51.75 11.56 -15.09
C ALA A 371 -52.47 12.32 -13.93
N MET A 372 -51.72 12.90 -12.99
CA MET A 372 -52.30 13.74 -11.93
C MET A 372 -52.79 15.09 -12.44
N GLY A 373 -52.16 15.68 -13.45
CA GLY A 373 -52.61 16.93 -14.08
C GLY A 373 -53.94 16.80 -14.82
N VAL A 374 -54.19 15.63 -15.44
CA VAL A 374 -55.45 15.32 -16.13
C VAL A 374 -56.61 15.03 -15.13
N ALA A 375 -56.33 14.41 -14.00
CA ALA A 375 -57.32 14.15 -12.95
C ALA A 375 -57.75 15.44 -12.23
N ALA A 376 -56.87 16.40 -12.03
CA ALA A 376 -57.18 17.70 -11.43
C ALA A 376 -58.06 18.57 -12.35
N ARG A 377 -57.86 18.56 -13.68
CA ARG A 377 -58.69 19.29 -14.64
C ARG A 377 -60.12 18.76 -14.77
N ARG A 378 -60.35 17.44 -14.58
CA ARG A 378 -61.70 16.85 -14.60
C ARG A 378 -62.54 17.16 -13.38
N ARG A 379 -61.94 17.44 -12.21
CA ARG A 379 -62.66 17.87 -11.02
C ARG A 379 -63.12 19.34 -11.01
N SER A 380 -62.49 20.18 -11.81
CA SER A 380 -62.84 21.60 -11.91
C SER A 380 -64.05 21.88 -12.85
N MET A 381 -64.44 20.87 -13.70
CA MET A 381 -65.56 21.05 -14.62
C MET A 381 -66.92 20.50 -14.07
N CYS A 382 -66.94 19.89 -12.87
CA CYS A 382 -68.17 19.36 -12.29
C CYS A 382 -68.70 20.16 -11.07
N ALA A 383 -68.12 21.36 -10.77
CA ALA A 383 -68.54 22.18 -9.64
C ALA A 383 -69.14 23.56 -10.11
N GLY A 384 -69.81 23.55 -11.25
CA GLY A 384 -70.47 24.73 -11.76
C GLY A 384 -71.66 24.31 -12.66
N ALA A 385 -72.74 23.82 -12.02
CA ALA A 385 -74.10 23.77 -12.54
C ALA A 385 -75.08 23.56 -11.36
#